data_b4cd69f6876249c269c7d6d143402486
#
_entry.id   b4cd69f6876249c269c7d6d143402486
#
_cell.length_a   1.000
_cell.length_b   1.000
_cell.length_c   1.000
_cell.angle_alpha   90.00
_cell.angle_beta   90.00
_cell.angle_gamma   90.00
#
_symmetry.space_group_name_H-M   'P 1'
#
loop_
_entity.id
_entity.type
_entity.pdbx_description
1 polymer ?
#
loop_
_entity_poly.entity_id
_entity_poly.type
_entity_poly.pdbx_seq_one_letter_code
_entity_poly.pdbx_strand_id
1 'polypeptide(L)'
;MPFNGSVVSASKDVVEGELQYGFSIVNACGIMISLGHMHDLTPAFQAIADKLPNRPVGDSRATKVEPAVAFKTGDKIATAVGLFNSKNVGFDYGLYDLRSYNQASKDPAYNKAHADTAEKSFHGLCWLDNLNSKDKAAAKALPATDETAGKTSDYCK
;
A
#
# COMPACT_ATOMS: atom_id res chain seq x y z
N MET A 1 4.74 2.94 11.50
CA MET A 1 3.58 2.00 11.63
C MET A 1 2.38 2.74 12.19
N PRO A 2 1.22 2.72 11.55
CA PRO A 2 -0.01 3.39 12.03
C PRO A 2 -0.71 2.60 13.16
N PHE A 3 -0.48 1.29 13.25
CA PHE A 3 -1.04 0.40 14.28
C PHE A 3 -0.08 -0.76 14.57
N ASN A 4 -0.32 -1.47 15.68
CA ASN A 4 0.36 -2.75 15.94
C ASN A 4 -0.10 -3.78 14.91
N GLY A 5 0.82 -4.45 14.25
CA GLY A 5 0.50 -5.43 13.22
C GLY A 5 1.70 -6.26 12.81
N SER A 6 1.50 -7.13 11.82
CA SER A 6 2.56 -7.96 11.28
C SER A 6 2.67 -7.78 9.78
N VAL A 7 3.89 -7.71 9.26
CA VAL A 7 4.16 -7.81 7.83
C VAL A 7 3.84 -9.24 7.40
N VAL A 8 2.87 -9.39 6.50
CA VAL A 8 2.38 -10.70 6.01
C VAL A 8 2.82 -10.96 4.56
N SER A 9 3.07 -9.90 3.80
CA SER A 9 3.66 -10.00 2.47
C SER A 9 4.50 -8.77 2.14
N ALA A 10 5.45 -8.93 1.25
CA ALA A 10 6.30 -7.85 0.77
C ALA A 10 6.67 -8.07 -0.70
N SER A 11 7.00 -6.99 -1.39
CA SER A 11 7.51 -7.01 -2.76
C SER A 11 8.81 -6.22 -2.86
N LYS A 12 9.61 -6.60 -3.85
CA LYS A 12 10.83 -5.92 -4.26
C LYS A 12 10.82 -5.85 -5.78
N ASP A 13 10.88 -4.66 -6.33
CA ASP A 13 10.84 -4.44 -7.77
C ASP A 13 11.79 -3.30 -8.18
N VAL A 14 12.16 -3.28 -9.45
CA VAL A 14 12.90 -2.17 -10.05
C VAL A 14 11.94 -1.36 -10.93
N VAL A 15 11.65 -0.15 -10.51
CA VAL A 15 10.77 0.80 -11.20
C VAL A 15 11.61 2.00 -11.63
N GLU A 16 11.58 2.36 -12.91
CA GLU A 16 12.38 3.45 -13.48
C GLU A 16 13.89 3.39 -13.14
N GLY A 17 14.42 2.17 -13.02
CA GLY A 17 15.82 1.93 -12.67
C GLY A 17 16.13 2.02 -11.18
N GLU A 18 15.13 2.20 -10.32
CA GLU A 18 15.26 2.29 -8.87
C GLU A 18 14.70 1.06 -8.17
N LEU A 19 15.44 0.55 -7.19
CA LEU A 19 14.96 -0.54 -6.34
C LEU A 19 13.95 -0.01 -5.34
N GLN A 20 12.74 -0.60 -5.35
CA GLN A 20 11.62 -0.18 -4.53
C GLN A 20 11.01 -1.35 -3.78
N TYR A 21 10.35 -1.04 -2.68
CA TYR A 21 9.76 -2.03 -1.80
C TYR A 21 8.30 -1.72 -1.50
N GLY A 22 7.51 -2.80 -1.40
CA GLY A 22 6.14 -2.74 -0.92
C GLY A 22 5.92 -3.67 0.26
N PHE A 23 5.00 -3.32 1.16
CA PHE A 23 4.67 -4.12 2.34
C PHE A 23 3.16 -4.15 2.56
N SER A 24 2.62 -5.33 2.86
CA SER A 24 1.27 -5.49 3.39
C SER A 24 1.34 -5.88 4.86
N ILE A 25 0.67 -5.13 5.70
CA ILE A 25 0.73 -5.22 7.16
C ILE A 25 -0.69 -5.37 7.70
N VAL A 26 -0.92 -6.42 8.47
CA VAL A 26 -2.25 -6.76 9.00
C VAL A 26 -2.21 -6.68 10.53
N ASN A 27 -3.23 -6.07 11.13
CA ASN A 27 -3.41 -6.09 12.58
C ASN A 27 -4.29 -7.27 13.05
N ALA A 28 -4.36 -7.47 14.36
CA ALA A 28 -5.15 -8.56 14.95
C ALA A 28 -6.68 -8.43 14.68
N CYS A 29 -7.15 -7.25 14.27
CA CYS A 29 -8.55 -7.01 13.93
C CYS A 29 -8.87 -7.24 12.45
N GLY A 30 -7.93 -7.71 11.63
CA GLY A 30 -8.14 -7.92 10.20
C GLY A 30 -8.11 -6.65 9.34
N ILE A 31 -7.58 -5.55 9.87
CA ILE A 31 -7.32 -4.35 9.09
C ILE A 31 -5.92 -4.47 8.48
N MET A 32 -5.83 -4.27 7.17
CA MET A 32 -4.59 -4.27 6.42
C MET A 32 -4.26 -2.89 5.88
N ILE A 33 -2.98 -2.53 5.93
CA ILE A 33 -2.42 -1.48 5.08
C ILE A 33 -1.50 -2.09 4.03
N SER A 34 -1.49 -1.50 2.85
CA SER A 34 -0.52 -1.81 1.80
C SER A 34 0.23 -0.53 1.45
N LEU A 35 1.55 -0.62 1.42
CA LEU A 35 2.44 0.49 1.14
C LEU A 35 3.30 0.13 -0.06
N GLY A 36 3.57 1.07 -0.95
CA GLY A 36 4.47 0.91 -2.08
C GLY A 36 5.43 2.08 -2.22
N HIS A 37 6.39 1.97 -3.12
CA HIS A 37 7.42 2.96 -3.38
C HIS A 37 8.26 3.37 -2.16
N MET A 38 8.58 2.40 -1.30
CA MET A 38 9.44 2.60 -0.14
C MET A 38 10.92 2.48 -0.54
N HIS A 39 11.74 3.39 0.01
CA HIS A 39 13.21 3.36 -0.10
C HIS A 39 13.86 3.48 1.28
N ASP A 40 15.16 3.29 1.35
CA ASP A 40 15.96 3.50 2.56
C ASP A 40 15.28 2.87 3.78
N LEU A 41 15.05 1.57 3.68
CA LEU A 41 14.36 0.81 4.71
C LEU A 41 15.12 0.85 6.03
N THR A 42 14.39 0.87 7.13
CA THR A 42 15.02 0.64 8.44
C THR A 42 15.57 -0.79 8.53
N PRO A 43 16.56 -1.07 9.40
CA PRO A 43 17.21 -2.39 9.48
C PRO A 43 16.23 -3.55 9.64
N ALA A 44 15.16 -3.36 10.40
CA ALA A 44 14.15 -4.40 10.62
C ALA A 44 13.35 -4.72 9.34
N PHE A 45 12.99 -3.72 8.54
CA PHE A 45 12.32 -3.91 7.25
C PHE A 45 13.28 -4.36 6.16
N GLN A 46 14.54 -3.90 6.18
CA GLN A 46 15.58 -4.40 5.30
C GLN A 46 15.80 -5.90 5.48
N ALA A 47 15.83 -6.40 6.71
CA ALA A 47 15.96 -7.83 6.98
C ALA A 47 14.80 -8.69 6.42
N ILE A 48 13.62 -8.12 6.21
CA ILE A 48 12.52 -8.77 5.47
C ILE A 48 12.82 -8.72 3.96
N ALA A 49 13.19 -7.55 3.46
CA ALA A 49 13.44 -7.32 2.03
C ALA A 49 14.60 -8.18 1.49
N ASP A 50 15.62 -8.43 2.28
CA ASP A 50 16.79 -9.25 1.93
C ASP A 50 16.43 -10.73 1.66
N LYS A 51 15.30 -11.18 2.22
CA LYS A 51 14.79 -12.56 2.01
C LYS A 51 13.88 -12.68 0.79
N LEU A 52 13.50 -11.56 0.16
CA LEU A 52 12.63 -11.58 -1.00
C LEU A 52 13.38 -12.10 -2.24
N PRO A 53 12.70 -12.87 -3.10
CA PRO A 53 13.31 -13.35 -4.34
C PRO A 53 13.61 -12.16 -5.26
N ASN A 54 14.72 -12.27 -6.01
CA ASN A 54 14.96 -11.38 -7.13
C ASN A 54 13.98 -11.72 -8.25
N ARG A 55 13.35 -10.70 -8.81
CA ARG A 55 12.39 -10.82 -9.91
C ARG A 55 12.84 -10.00 -11.11
N PRO A 56 12.34 -10.30 -12.32
CA PRO A 56 12.54 -9.42 -13.48
C PRO A 56 12.06 -8.01 -13.19
N VAL A 57 12.66 -7.02 -13.86
CA VAL A 57 12.22 -5.62 -13.80
C VAL A 57 10.75 -5.51 -14.18
N GLY A 58 9.95 -4.80 -13.39
CA GLY A 58 8.51 -4.65 -13.56
C GLY A 58 7.66 -5.78 -12.98
N ASP A 59 8.27 -6.79 -12.34
CA ASP A 59 7.54 -7.85 -11.62
C ASP A 59 7.42 -7.51 -10.14
N SER A 60 6.37 -6.76 -9.80
CA SER A 60 6.06 -6.29 -8.44
C SER A 60 5.26 -7.29 -7.58
N ARG A 61 5.12 -8.56 -8.03
CA ARG A 61 4.33 -9.55 -7.28
C ARG A 61 4.83 -9.71 -5.86
N ALA A 62 3.89 -9.64 -4.91
CA ALA A 62 4.19 -9.83 -3.50
C ALA A 62 4.58 -11.28 -3.19
N THR A 63 5.49 -11.43 -2.23
CA THR A 63 5.91 -12.70 -1.65
C THR A 63 5.39 -12.77 -0.22
N LYS A 64 4.82 -13.89 0.19
CA LYS A 64 4.39 -14.11 1.57
C LYS A 64 5.59 -14.05 2.51
N VAL A 65 5.43 -13.36 3.63
CA VAL A 65 6.44 -13.29 4.70
C VAL A 65 6.09 -14.32 5.77
N GLU A 66 6.90 -15.37 5.85
CA GLU A 66 6.70 -16.47 6.80
C GLU A 66 8.00 -16.76 7.59
N PRO A 67 7.92 -16.79 8.94
CA PRO A 67 6.78 -16.33 9.74
C PRO A 67 6.54 -14.83 9.59
N ALA A 68 5.28 -14.39 9.79
CA ALA A 68 4.94 -12.96 9.77
C ALA A 68 5.72 -12.21 10.85
N VAL A 69 6.22 -11.02 10.51
CA VAL A 69 7.09 -10.22 11.39
C VAL A 69 6.27 -9.11 12.06
N ALA A 70 6.20 -9.16 13.40
CA ALA A 70 5.42 -8.22 14.19
C ALA A 70 6.14 -6.88 14.39
N PHE A 71 5.36 -5.80 14.34
CA PHE A 71 5.79 -4.42 14.58
C PHE A 71 4.78 -3.68 15.46
N LYS A 72 5.23 -2.60 16.08
CA LYS A 72 4.42 -1.74 16.94
C LYS A 72 4.05 -0.44 16.25
N THR A 73 2.96 0.17 16.71
CA THR A 73 2.62 1.55 16.35
C THR A 73 3.83 2.47 16.59
N GLY A 74 4.13 3.31 15.62
CA GLY A 74 5.28 4.23 15.68
C GLY A 74 6.58 3.67 15.11
N ASP A 75 6.73 2.35 14.94
CA ASP A 75 7.94 1.80 14.30
C ASP A 75 8.10 2.37 12.89
N LYS A 76 9.29 2.87 12.61
CA LYS A 76 9.61 3.44 11.31
C LYS A 76 9.87 2.32 10.29
N ILE A 77 9.27 2.45 9.11
CA ILE A 77 9.40 1.48 8.00
C ILE A 77 10.60 1.85 7.13
N ALA A 78 10.59 3.09 6.67
CA ALA A 78 11.57 3.63 5.73
C ALA A 78 11.85 5.11 6.06
N THR A 79 12.89 5.67 5.48
CA THR A 79 13.25 7.09 5.61
C THR A 79 13.03 7.87 4.32
N ALA A 80 12.72 7.17 3.23
CA ALA A 80 12.40 7.78 1.95
C ALA A 80 11.29 7.02 1.23
N VAL A 81 10.54 7.72 0.38
CA VAL A 81 9.46 7.21 -0.45
C VAL A 81 9.49 7.88 -1.83
N GLY A 82 8.89 7.23 -2.81
CA GLY A 82 8.70 7.80 -4.15
C GLY A 82 9.72 7.33 -5.17
N LEU A 83 9.78 8.01 -6.30
CA LEU A 83 10.63 7.75 -7.45
C LEU A 83 11.62 8.91 -7.59
N PHE A 84 12.88 8.71 -7.22
CA PHE A 84 13.90 9.79 -7.19
C PHE A 84 14.28 10.24 -8.59
N ASN A 85 14.39 9.31 -9.55
CA ASN A 85 14.79 9.61 -10.92
C ASN A 85 13.77 10.51 -11.62
N SER A 86 12.48 10.28 -11.43
CA SER A 86 11.41 11.13 -11.95
C SER A 86 11.04 12.29 -11.03
N LYS A 87 11.70 12.41 -9.86
CA LYS A 87 11.40 13.41 -8.82
C LYS A 87 9.95 13.32 -8.30
N ASN A 88 9.33 12.16 -8.43
CA ASN A 88 8.00 11.90 -7.89
C ASN A 88 8.12 11.41 -6.45
N VAL A 89 7.66 12.20 -5.49
CA VAL A 89 7.67 11.87 -4.06
C VAL A 89 6.43 11.11 -3.60
N GLY A 90 5.55 10.73 -4.51
CA GLY A 90 4.35 9.94 -4.23
C GLY A 90 4.66 8.53 -3.75
N PHE A 91 3.75 7.95 -3.00
CA PHE A 91 3.82 6.54 -2.62
C PHE A 91 2.41 5.94 -2.60
N ASP A 92 2.34 4.63 -2.77
CA ASP A 92 1.06 3.93 -2.68
C ASP A 92 0.67 3.74 -1.22
N TYR A 93 -0.59 4.02 -0.93
CA TYR A 93 -1.19 3.74 0.37
C TYR A 93 -2.59 3.15 0.17
N GLY A 94 -2.78 1.91 0.58
CA GLY A 94 -4.07 1.25 0.60
C GLY A 94 -4.49 0.88 2.03
N LEU A 95 -5.79 1.02 2.35
CA LEU A 95 -6.41 0.59 3.60
C LEU A 95 -7.53 -0.40 3.28
N TYR A 96 -7.59 -1.51 4.00
CA TYR A 96 -8.49 -2.62 3.71
C TYR A 96 -9.06 -3.22 4.99
N ASP A 97 -10.36 -3.55 4.99
CA ASP A 97 -10.98 -4.41 6.01
C ASP A 97 -11.17 -5.82 5.45
N LEU A 98 -10.27 -6.73 5.78
CA LEU A 98 -10.28 -8.09 5.25
C LEU A 98 -11.48 -8.94 5.72
N ARG A 99 -12.28 -8.43 6.65
CA ARG A 99 -13.45 -9.11 7.20
C ARG A 99 -14.74 -8.85 6.41
N SER A 100 -14.76 -7.82 5.58
CA SER A 100 -15.96 -7.37 4.88
C SER A 100 -15.66 -6.87 3.48
N TYR A 101 -16.62 -7.04 2.59
CA TYR A 101 -16.57 -6.42 1.26
C TYR A 101 -17.06 -4.98 1.32
N ASN A 102 -16.42 -4.12 0.56
CA ASN A 102 -16.82 -2.73 0.41
C ASN A 102 -18.09 -2.57 -0.45
N GLN A 103 -18.64 -1.37 -0.46
CA GLN A 103 -19.87 -1.08 -1.20
C GLN A 103 -19.67 -1.14 -2.72
N ALA A 104 -18.47 -0.77 -3.22
CA ALA A 104 -18.15 -0.83 -4.64
C ALA A 104 -18.18 -2.27 -5.17
N SER A 105 -17.82 -3.26 -4.35
CA SER A 105 -17.86 -4.68 -4.73
C SER A 105 -19.26 -5.22 -5.05
N LYS A 106 -20.31 -4.47 -4.74
CA LYS A 106 -21.69 -4.82 -5.10
C LYS A 106 -22.07 -4.42 -6.52
N ASP A 107 -21.26 -3.57 -7.15
CA ASP A 107 -21.45 -3.16 -8.54
C ASP A 107 -20.87 -4.23 -9.48
N PRO A 108 -21.67 -4.83 -10.37
CA PRO A 108 -21.19 -5.82 -11.33
C PRO A 108 -20.09 -5.33 -12.27
N ALA A 109 -20.10 -4.04 -12.64
CA ALA A 109 -19.08 -3.46 -13.50
C ALA A 109 -17.74 -3.36 -12.75
N TYR A 110 -17.78 -2.92 -11.48
CA TYR A 110 -16.62 -2.90 -10.60
C TYR A 110 -16.06 -4.31 -10.37
N ASN A 111 -16.92 -5.29 -10.09
CA ASN A 111 -16.51 -6.68 -9.91
C ASN A 111 -15.78 -7.22 -11.14
N LYS A 112 -16.31 -6.97 -12.33
CA LYS A 112 -15.69 -7.40 -13.58
C LYS A 112 -14.33 -6.72 -13.80
N ALA A 113 -14.24 -5.42 -13.54
CA ALA A 113 -13.00 -4.64 -13.72
C ALA A 113 -11.88 -5.04 -12.75
N HIS A 114 -12.23 -5.53 -11.56
CA HIS A 114 -11.28 -5.81 -10.47
C HIS A 114 -11.20 -7.29 -10.08
N ALA A 115 -11.64 -8.22 -10.94
CA ALA A 115 -11.65 -9.65 -10.65
C ALA A 115 -10.24 -10.19 -10.29
N ASP A 116 -9.21 -9.73 -10.99
CA ASP A 116 -7.82 -10.16 -10.79
C ASP A 116 -7.18 -9.56 -9.52
N THR A 117 -7.80 -8.55 -8.93
CA THR A 117 -7.33 -7.85 -7.72
C THR A 117 -8.32 -7.93 -6.57
N ALA A 118 -9.28 -8.86 -6.63
CA ALA A 118 -10.40 -8.99 -5.70
C ALA A 118 -9.98 -9.05 -4.22
N GLU A 119 -8.87 -9.73 -3.92
CA GLU A 119 -8.31 -9.84 -2.56
C GLU A 119 -8.06 -8.49 -1.87
N LYS A 120 -7.82 -7.43 -2.66
CA LYS A 120 -7.62 -6.07 -2.16
C LYS A 120 -8.79 -5.17 -2.53
N SER A 121 -9.13 -5.09 -3.81
CA SER A 121 -10.10 -4.13 -4.34
C SER A 121 -11.48 -4.27 -3.67
N PHE A 122 -11.91 -5.49 -3.34
CA PHE A 122 -13.21 -5.73 -2.71
C PHE A 122 -13.22 -5.42 -1.21
N HIS A 123 -12.06 -5.24 -0.59
CA HIS A 123 -11.89 -4.93 0.83
C HIS A 123 -11.43 -3.49 1.08
N GLY A 124 -11.17 -2.73 0.02
CA GLY A 124 -10.67 -1.36 0.12
C GLY A 124 -11.59 -0.45 0.92
N LEU A 125 -10.99 0.36 1.78
CA LEU A 125 -11.63 1.40 2.55
C LEU A 125 -11.14 2.78 2.08
N CYS A 126 -11.98 3.80 2.18
CA CYS A 126 -11.54 5.17 1.99
C CYS A 126 -10.66 5.60 3.17
N TRP A 127 -9.35 5.55 3.00
CA TRP A 127 -8.42 5.98 4.05
C TRP A 127 -8.54 7.46 4.40
N LEU A 128 -9.03 8.30 3.47
CA LEU A 128 -9.29 9.72 3.70
C LEU A 128 -10.30 9.98 4.82
N ASP A 129 -11.21 9.03 5.08
CA ASP A 129 -12.22 9.17 6.13
C ASP A 129 -11.62 9.04 7.53
N ASN A 130 -10.39 8.55 7.65
CA ASN A 130 -9.66 8.45 8.90
C ASN A 130 -8.76 9.66 9.18
N LEU A 131 -8.70 10.64 8.28
CA LEU A 131 -7.96 11.88 8.45
C LEU A 131 -8.82 12.96 9.10
N ASN A 132 -8.18 13.86 9.85
CA ASN A 132 -8.82 15.10 10.24
C ASN A 132 -9.14 15.98 9.00
N SER A 133 -10.00 16.96 9.13
CA SER A 133 -10.49 17.78 8.00
C SER A 133 -9.37 18.50 7.24
N LYS A 134 -8.34 18.97 7.94
CA LYS A 134 -7.20 19.67 7.34
C LYS A 134 -6.36 18.73 6.47
N ASP A 135 -6.00 17.58 7.02
CA ASP A 135 -5.16 16.58 6.30
C ASP A 135 -5.95 15.92 5.16
N LYS A 136 -7.26 15.69 5.34
CA LYS A 136 -8.14 15.21 4.28
C LYS A 136 -8.22 16.20 3.11
N ALA A 137 -8.34 17.49 3.38
CA ALA A 137 -8.35 18.53 2.36
C ALA A 137 -6.99 18.60 1.63
N ALA A 138 -5.89 18.54 2.37
CA ALA A 138 -4.54 18.53 1.80
C ALA A 138 -4.31 17.30 0.91
N ALA A 139 -4.70 16.10 1.36
CA ALA A 139 -4.57 14.89 0.59
C ALA A 139 -5.41 14.91 -0.71
N LYS A 140 -6.63 15.46 -0.64
CA LYS A 140 -7.49 15.63 -1.83
C LYS A 140 -6.97 16.66 -2.84
N ALA A 141 -6.13 17.60 -2.39
CA ALA A 141 -5.52 18.59 -3.26
C ALA A 141 -4.26 18.07 -4.00
N LEU A 142 -3.75 16.90 -3.63
CA LEU A 142 -2.64 16.27 -4.34
C LEU A 142 -3.10 15.81 -5.73
N PRO A 143 -2.26 15.94 -6.76
CA PRO A 143 -2.57 15.41 -8.08
C PRO A 143 -2.68 13.88 -8.00
N ALA A 144 -3.61 13.30 -8.74
CA ALA A 144 -3.67 11.86 -8.95
C ALA A 144 -2.47 11.39 -9.79
N THR A 145 -2.11 10.11 -9.69
CA THR A 145 -1.01 9.52 -10.48
C THR A 145 -1.23 9.62 -11.99
N ASP A 146 -2.47 9.75 -12.45
CA ASP A 146 -2.83 10.00 -13.85
C ASP A 146 -2.88 11.50 -14.19
N GLU A 147 -2.31 12.35 -13.35
CA GLU A 147 -2.28 13.82 -13.47
C GLU A 147 -3.69 14.47 -13.47
N THR A 148 -4.73 13.71 -13.13
CA THR A 148 -6.11 14.21 -13.04
C THR A 148 -6.41 14.64 -11.61
N ALA A 149 -6.32 15.94 -11.33
CA ALA A 149 -6.60 16.50 -10.01
C ALA A 149 -8.01 16.16 -9.53
N GLY A 150 -8.13 15.82 -8.25
CA GLY A 150 -9.41 15.62 -7.58
C GLY A 150 -10.04 14.24 -7.75
N LYS A 151 -9.40 13.29 -8.43
CA LYS A 151 -9.83 11.89 -8.41
C LYS A 151 -9.56 11.26 -7.04
N THR A 152 -10.56 10.53 -6.56
CA THR A 152 -10.44 9.63 -5.41
C THR A 152 -10.62 8.18 -5.89
N SER A 153 -10.25 7.21 -5.06
CA SER A 153 -10.55 5.81 -5.35
C SER A 153 -12.07 5.55 -5.37
N ASP A 154 -12.51 4.50 -6.07
CA ASP A 154 -13.93 4.15 -6.26
C ASP A 154 -14.68 3.92 -4.95
N TYR A 155 -13.99 3.60 -3.87
CA TYR A 155 -14.55 3.42 -2.53
C TYR A 155 -14.44 4.65 -1.62
N CYS A 156 -13.94 5.77 -2.12
CA CYS A 156 -13.97 7.09 -1.47
C CYS A 156 -15.08 7.95 -2.07
N LYS A 157 -16.31 7.76 -1.67
CA LYS A 157 -17.48 8.52 -2.14
C LYS A 157 -17.86 9.64 -1.18
#